data_2f0227fdae6463808830a885e7f941b0
#
_entry.id   2f0227fdae6463808830a885e7f941b0
#
_cell.length_a   1.000
_cell.length_b   1.000
_cell.length_c   1.000
_cell.angle_alpha   90.00
_cell.angle_beta   90.00
_cell.angle_gamma   90.00
#
_symmetry.space_group_name_H-M   'P 1'
#
loop_
_entity.id
_entity.type
_entity.pdbx_description
1 polymer ?
#
loop_
_entity_poly.entity_id
_entity_poly.type
_entity_poly.pdbx_seq_one_letter_code
_entity_poly.pdbx_strand_id
1 'polypeptide(L)'
;MKDMRICFIGDSFVNGTGDEKMLGWAGRLCAEARQHGHDTTYYNLGIRRNTSTDILQRWSEVSLRQQPDCDNRIVLSCGVNDTTMENGAMRVDFETSLQNMRDLFARMQSSPGLVVGPPPVDDELQNQRIQTLSNAMQSEAKKAGLPFISLFDHLIQDSNYLAEIAQNDGAHPRSTGYDKIARLISDSGKWWF
;
A
#
# COMPACT_ATOMS: atom_id res chain seq x y z
N MET A 1 14.38 17.09 17.31
CA MET A 1 14.02 15.95 16.44
C MET A 1 13.91 16.50 15.03
N LYS A 2 14.35 15.80 13.99
CA LYS A 2 14.09 16.25 12.61
C LYS A 2 12.61 16.10 12.32
N ASP A 3 12.03 17.07 11.61
CA ASP A 3 10.68 16.99 11.04
C ASP A 3 10.59 15.75 10.14
N MET A 4 9.68 14.84 10.47
CA MET A 4 9.52 13.60 9.72
C MET A 4 8.36 13.70 8.75
N ARG A 5 8.61 13.37 7.50
CA ARG A 5 7.60 13.40 6.43
C ARG A 5 7.43 12.04 5.80
N ILE A 6 6.22 11.53 5.82
CA ILE A 6 5.91 10.21 5.31
C ILE A 6 4.93 10.35 4.13
N CYS A 7 5.37 9.95 2.94
CA CYS A 7 4.52 9.86 1.75
C CYS A 7 3.99 8.44 1.62
N PHE A 8 2.67 8.26 1.71
CA PHE A 8 1.98 7.03 1.40
C PHE A 8 1.45 7.14 -0.04
N ILE A 9 2.08 6.45 -0.97
CA ILE A 9 1.68 6.48 -2.38
C ILE A 9 1.08 5.15 -2.79
N GLY A 10 -0.05 5.20 -3.50
CA GLY A 10 -0.75 3.99 -3.93
C GLY A 10 -2.14 4.26 -4.48
N ASP A 11 -2.99 3.28 -4.32
CA ASP A 11 -4.35 3.25 -4.87
C ASP A 11 -5.44 3.60 -3.82
N SER A 12 -6.64 3.07 -4.00
CA SER A 12 -7.77 3.29 -3.10
C SER A 12 -7.58 2.72 -1.70
N PHE A 13 -6.77 1.67 -1.52
CA PHE A 13 -6.47 1.12 -0.21
C PHE A 13 -5.56 2.06 0.61
N VAL A 14 -4.64 2.75 -0.05
CA VAL A 14 -3.85 3.84 0.58
C VAL A 14 -4.75 5.03 0.90
N ASN A 15 -5.65 5.39 -0.03
CA ASN A 15 -6.64 6.44 0.19
C ASN A 15 -7.51 6.20 1.42
N GLY A 16 -7.82 4.93 1.73
CA GLY A 16 -8.74 4.55 2.79
C GLY A 16 -10.20 4.51 2.33
N THR A 17 -10.42 4.17 1.05
CA THR A 17 -11.76 4.07 0.48
C THR A 17 -12.61 3.06 1.25
N GLY A 18 -13.85 3.43 1.62
CA GLY A 18 -14.78 2.60 2.39
C GLY A 18 -14.64 2.73 3.91
N ASP A 19 -13.62 3.43 4.41
CA ASP A 19 -13.44 3.68 5.83
C ASP A 19 -14.37 4.81 6.31
N GLU A 20 -15.30 4.50 7.21
CA GLU A 20 -16.24 5.47 7.77
C GLU A 20 -15.54 6.57 8.59
N LYS A 21 -14.34 6.28 9.10
CA LYS A 21 -13.51 7.25 9.84
C LYS A 21 -12.66 8.14 8.94
N MET A 22 -12.62 7.87 7.63
CA MET A 22 -11.84 8.61 6.63
C MET A 22 -10.32 8.65 6.91
N LEU A 23 -9.80 7.70 7.68
CA LEU A 23 -8.37 7.62 8.06
C LEU A 23 -7.58 6.64 7.18
N GLY A 24 -8.24 5.58 6.72
CA GLY A 24 -7.54 4.44 6.15
C GLY A 24 -6.51 3.85 7.12
N TRP A 25 -5.69 2.91 6.69
CA TRP A 25 -4.60 2.38 7.51
C TRP A 25 -3.44 3.38 7.68
N ALA A 26 -3.17 4.22 6.67
CA ALA A 26 -2.10 5.21 6.69
C ALA A 26 -2.33 6.28 7.79
N GLY A 27 -3.56 6.81 7.86
CA GLY A 27 -3.93 7.78 8.90
C GLY A 27 -3.87 7.19 10.31
N ARG A 28 -4.28 5.91 10.49
CA ARG A 28 -4.21 5.22 11.78
C ARG A 28 -2.78 5.05 12.26
N LEU A 29 -1.87 4.61 11.40
CA LEU A 29 -0.45 4.47 11.72
C LEU A 29 0.18 5.80 12.15
N CYS A 30 -0.12 6.88 11.43
CA CYS A 30 0.42 8.20 11.75
C CYS A 30 -0.22 8.80 13.02
N ALA A 31 -1.51 8.55 13.27
CA ALA A 31 -2.18 8.97 14.49
C ALA A 31 -1.58 8.26 15.72
N GLU A 32 -1.31 6.97 15.62
CA GLU A 32 -0.65 6.19 16.66
C GLU A 32 0.78 6.67 16.92
N ALA A 33 1.59 6.87 15.87
CA ALA A 33 2.92 7.44 15.99
C ALA A 33 2.91 8.80 16.70
N ARG A 34 1.93 9.64 16.39
CA ARG A 34 1.76 10.95 17.05
C ARG A 34 1.43 10.83 18.55
N GLN A 35 0.60 9.85 18.92
CA GLN A 35 0.30 9.56 20.34
C GLN A 35 1.54 9.11 21.11
N HIS A 36 2.48 8.43 20.46
CA HIS A 36 3.76 8.03 21.03
C HIS A 36 4.85 9.12 20.96
N GLY A 37 4.48 10.36 20.62
CA GLY A 37 5.36 11.52 20.65
C GLY A 37 6.22 11.76 19.42
N HIS A 38 5.97 11.03 18.32
CA HIS A 38 6.68 11.26 17.06
C HIS A 38 6.07 12.45 16.32
N ASP A 39 6.89 13.45 15.97
CA ASP A 39 6.44 14.60 15.17
C ASP A 39 6.43 14.23 13.70
N THR A 40 5.29 13.74 13.23
CA THR A 40 5.10 13.25 11.88
C THR A 40 4.16 14.15 11.09
N THR A 41 4.56 14.48 9.86
CA THR A 41 3.68 15.01 8.81
C THR A 41 3.46 13.90 7.79
N TYR A 42 2.21 13.46 7.56
CA TYR A 42 1.94 12.45 6.56
C TYR A 42 1.19 13.02 5.35
N TYR A 43 1.50 12.47 4.20
CA TYR A 43 0.85 12.77 2.94
C TYR A 43 0.21 11.51 2.40
N ASN A 44 -1.13 11.49 2.38
CA ASN A 44 -1.87 10.41 1.73
C ASN A 44 -2.00 10.73 0.24
N LEU A 45 -1.22 10.02 -0.57
CA LEU A 45 -1.20 10.12 -2.04
C LEU A 45 -1.90 8.90 -2.69
N GLY A 46 -2.88 8.33 -2.00
CA GLY A 46 -3.73 7.28 -2.53
C GLY A 46 -4.75 7.83 -3.52
N ILE A 47 -4.83 7.26 -4.72
CA ILE A 47 -5.85 7.61 -5.74
C ILE A 47 -6.61 6.35 -6.15
N ARG A 48 -7.93 6.41 -6.05
CA ARG A 48 -8.81 5.29 -6.44
C ARG A 48 -8.52 4.84 -7.87
N ARG A 49 -8.51 3.51 -8.07
CA ARG A 49 -8.31 2.84 -9.35
C ARG A 49 -6.90 2.99 -9.96
N ASN A 50 -5.95 3.68 -9.30
CA ASN A 50 -4.60 3.75 -9.82
C ASN A 50 -3.95 2.38 -9.92
N THR A 51 -3.36 2.10 -11.06
CA THR A 51 -2.48 0.97 -11.32
C THR A 51 -1.03 1.33 -10.99
N SER A 52 -0.13 0.36 -11.05
CA SER A 52 1.31 0.62 -10.93
C SER A 52 1.82 1.62 -11.99
N THR A 53 1.26 1.56 -13.21
CA THR A 53 1.59 2.50 -14.29
C THR A 53 1.20 3.93 -13.94
N ASP A 54 -0.02 4.14 -13.41
CA ASP A 54 -0.49 5.47 -13.00
C ASP A 54 0.38 6.03 -11.87
N ILE A 55 0.73 5.18 -10.89
CA ILE A 55 1.57 5.58 -9.75
C ILE A 55 2.97 5.98 -10.23
N LEU A 56 3.56 5.23 -11.16
CA LEU A 56 4.86 5.53 -11.73
C LEU A 56 4.86 6.87 -12.47
N GLN A 57 3.80 7.17 -13.23
CA GLN A 57 3.65 8.43 -13.96
C GLN A 57 3.56 9.64 -13.05
N ARG A 58 2.91 9.52 -11.89
CA ARG A 58 2.72 10.62 -10.93
C ARG A 58 3.73 10.62 -9.76
N TRP A 59 4.86 9.93 -9.89
CA TRP A 59 5.87 9.87 -8.83
C TRP A 59 6.40 11.23 -8.38
N SER A 60 6.34 12.24 -9.23
CA SER A 60 6.72 13.63 -8.90
C SER A 60 5.97 14.18 -7.67
N GLU A 61 4.78 13.65 -7.37
CA GLU A 61 4.04 14.03 -6.16
C GLU A 61 4.79 13.68 -4.87
N VAL A 62 5.53 12.56 -4.85
CA VAL A 62 6.40 12.20 -3.73
C VAL A 62 7.56 13.19 -3.64
N SER A 63 8.23 13.45 -4.75
CA SER A 63 9.40 14.36 -4.80
C SER A 63 9.04 15.78 -4.33
N LEU A 64 7.86 16.27 -4.67
CA LEU A 64 7.39 17.60 -4.25
C LEU A 64 7.18 17.74 -2.73
N ARG A 65 7.00 16.63 -2.01
CA ARG A 65 6.74 16.61 -0.57
C ARG A 65 7.98 16.27 0.26
N GLN A 66 9.03 15.82 -0.39
CA GLN A 66 10.32 15.60 0.25
C GLN A 66 11.05 16.96 0.41
N GLN A 67 11.66 17.15 1.57
CA GLN A 67 12.45 18.35 1.86
C GLN A 67 13.84 17.95 2.30
N PRO A 68 14.90 18.63 1.85
CA PRO A 68 16.30 18.24 2.11
C PRO A 68 16.65 18.11 3.61
N ASP A 69 16.04 18.94 4.45
CA ASP A 69 16.37 19.02 5.89
C ASP A 69 15.45 18.12 6.76
N CYS A 70 14.52 17.38 6.15
CA CYS A 70 13.58 16.51 6.85
C CYS A 70 14.01 15.04 6.80
N ASP A 71 13.48 14.23 7.73
CA ASP A 71 13.49 12.77 7.66
C ASP A 71 12.36 12.33 6.73
N ASN A 72 12.68 12.14 5.45
CA ASN A 72 11.70 11.75 4.43
C ASN A 72 11.58 10.24 4.36
N ARG A 73 10.35 9.72 4.40
CA ARG A 73 10.05 8.29 4.32
C ARG A 73 8.97 8.03 3.28
N ILE A 74 8.99 6.85 2.66
CA ILE A 74 8.06 6.48 1.59
C ILE A 74 7.43 5.14 1.92
N VAL A 75 6.09 5.06 1.83
CA VAL A 75 5.33 3.81 1.87
C VAL A 75 4.62 3.65 0.54
N LEU A 76 4.88 2.55 -0.14
CA LEU A 76 4.23 2.18 -1.41
C LEU A 76 3.26 1.03 -1.17
N SER A 77 2.02 1.14 -1.66
CA SER A 77 1.06 0.03 -1.70
C SER A 77 0.19 0.12 -2.95
N CYS A 78 0.24 -0.92 -3.79
CA CYS A 78 -0.53 -1.05 -5.02
C CYS A 78 -0.52 -2.49 -5.54
N GLY A 79 -1.21 -2.73 -6.65
CA GLY A 79 -1.21 -4.01 -7.35
C GLY A 79 -2.59 -4.64 -7.50
N VAL A 80 -3.55 -4.32 -6.64
CA VAL A 80 -4.93 -4.82 -6.78
C VAL A 80 -5.52 -4.43 -8.14
N ASN A 81 -5.38 -3.17 -8.52
CA ASN A 81 -5.94 -2.66 -9.77
C ASN A 81 -5.22 -3.22 -11.02
N ASP A 82 -3.94 -3.54 -10.93
CA ASP A 82 -3.19 -4.17 -12.03
C ASP A 82 -3.83 -5.50 -12.42
N THR A 83 -4.24 -6.29 -11.41
CA THR A 83 -4.82 -7.63 -11.57
C THR A 83 -6.29 -7.65 -11.95
N THR A 84 -6.97 -6.50 -11.94
CA THR A 84 -8.38 -6.39 -12.33
C THR A 84 -8.54 -6.66 -13.82
N MET A 85 -9.54 -7.50 -14.17
CA MET A 85 -9.87 -7.78 -15.56
C MET A 85 -10.79 -6.70 -16.13
N GLU A 86 -10.38 -6.08 -17.23
CA GLU A 86 -11.20 -5.15 -18.02
C GLU A 86 -11.08 -5.52 -19.51
N ASN A 87 -12.18 -5.61 -20.21
CA ASN A 87 -12.23 -5.95 -21.66
C ASN A 87 -11.47 -7.26 -22.03
N GLY A 88 -11.50 -8.25 -21.14
CA GLY A 88 -10.86 -9.55 -21.37
C GLY A 88 -9.37 -9.64 -21.07
N ALA A 89 -8.76 -8.58 -20.56
CA ALA A 89 -7.35 -8.54 -20.17
C ALA A 89 -7.18 -7.94 -18.77
N MET A 90 -6.04 -8.20 -18.10
CA MET A 90 -5.66 -7.45 -16.91
C MET A 90 -5.40 -5.99 -17.30
N ARG A 91 -5.74 -5.05 -16.39
CA ARG A 91 -5.50 -3.62 -16.62
C ARG A 91 -4.03 -3.28 -16.82
N VAL A 92 -3.16 -4.03 -16.16
CA VAL A 92 -1.71 -4.04 -16.44
C VAL A 92 -1.28 -5.50 -16.48
N ASP A 93 -0.65 -5.94 -17.55
CA ASP A 93 -0.15 -7.32 -17.63
C ASP A 93 0.94 -7.57 -16.59
N PHE A 94 1.18 -8.85 -16.28
CA PHE A 94 2.07 -9.24 -15.18
C PHE A 94 3.50 -8.73 -15.36
N GLU A 95 4.07 -8.82 -16.55
CA GLU A 95 5.45 -8.40 -16.81
C GLU A 95 5.60 -6.89 -16.70
N THR A 96 4.63 -6.14 -17.22
CA THR A 96 4.58 -4.68 -17.09
C THR A 96 4.41 -4.28 -15.63
N SER A 97 3.50 -4.93 -14.89
CA SER A 97 3.35 -4.68 -13.44
C SER A 97 4.66 -4.89 -12.69
N LEU A 98 5.36 -5.98 -13.00
CA LEU A 98 6.62 -6.30 -12.33
C LEU A 98 7.74 -5.32 -12.69
N GLN A 99 7.79 -4.88 -13.95
CA GLN A 99 8.75 -3.85 -14.37
C GLN A 99 8.44 -2.50 -13.68
N ASN A 100 7.18 -2.11 -13.61
CA ASN A 100 6.76 -0.91 -12.88
C ASN A 100 7.17 -0.96 -11.40
N MET A 101 7.05 -2.14 -10.75
CA MET A 101 7.51 -2.31 -9.37
C MET A 101 9.02 -2.12 -9.24
N ARG A 102 9.83 -2.68 -10.14
CA ARG A 102 11.29 -2.45 -10.14
C ARG A 102 11.63 -0.97 -10.26
N ASP A 103 10.94 -0.25 -11.16
CA ASP A 103 11.15 1.18 -11.37
C ASP A 103 10.72 2.02 -10.17
N LEU A 104 9.59 1.66 -9.53
CA LEU A 104 9.12 2.29 -8.29
C LEU A 104 10.11 2.04 -7.14
N PHE A 105 10.58 0.81 -6.96
CA PHE A 105 11.55 0.45 -5.94
C PHE A 105 12.89 1.17 -6.13
N ALA A 106 13.34 1.34 -7.37
CA ALA A 106 14.52 2.13 -7.68
C ALA A 106 14.36 3.60 -7.25
N ARG A 107 13.18 4.18 -7.46
CA ARG A 107 12.89 5.55 -7.03
C ARG A 107 12.78 5.70 -5.51
N MET A 108 12.40 4.64 -4.79
CA MET A 108 12.33 4.65 -3.32
C MET A 108 13.70 4.66 -2.66
N GLN A 109 14.79 4.33 -3.36
CA GLN A 109 16.15 4.25 -2.79
C GLN A 109 16.68 5.58 -2.25
N SER A 110 16.05 6.70 -2.56
CA SER A 110 16.44 8.03 -2.06
C SER A 110 16.08 8.28 -0.58
N SER A 111 15.22 7.44 0.01
CA SER A 111 14.68 7.61 1.36
C SER A 111 14.36 6.25 1.99
N PRO A 112 14.31 6.13 3.34
CA PRO A 112 13.78 4.92 3.97
C PRO A 112 12.40 4.56 3.41
N GLY A 113 12.30 3.36 2.83
CA GLY A 113 11.10 2.88 2.15
C GLY A 113 10.47 1.67 2.83
N LEU A 114 9.16 1.52 2.69
CA LEU A 114 8.40 0.34 3.07
C LEU A 114 7.42 -0.01 1.95
N VAL A 115 7.38 -1.28 1.56
CA VAL A 115 6.41 -1.79 0.59
C VAL A 115 5.35 -2.60 1.33
N VAL A 116 4.09 -2.24 1.12
CA VAL A 116 2.92 -2.96 1.65
C VAL A 116 2.24 -3.64 0.45
N GLY A 117 2.24 -4.96 0.45
CA GLY A 117 1.67 -5.76 -0.64
C GLY A 117 0.15 -5.60 -0.77
N PRO A 118 -0.42 -5.92 -1.94
CA PRO A 118 -1.86 -5.81 -2.18
C PRO A 118 -2.65 -6.76 -1.26
N PRO A 119 -3.79 -6.29 -0.69
CA PRO A 119 -4.70 -7.15 0.06
C PRO A 119 -5.58 -8.00 -0.85
N PRO A 120 -6.24 -9.06 -0.33
CA PRO A 120 -7.24 -9.81 -1.08
C PRO A 120 -8.54 -9.02 -1.25
N VAL A 121 -9.33 -9.42 -2.26
CA VAL A 121 -10.65 -8.91 -2.61
C VAL A 121 -11.69 -10.04 -2.61
N ASP A 122 -12.97 -9.74 -2.81
CA ASP A 122 -14.07 -10.72 -2.90
C ASP A 122 -14.21 -11.27 -4.34
N ASP A 123 -13.10 -11.76 -4.90
CA ASP A 123 -13.02 -12.41 -6.21
C ASP A 123 -11.88 -13.44 -6.19
N GLU A 124 -12.24 -14.72 -6.19
CA GLU A 124 -11.27 -15.82 -6.09
C GLU A 124 -10.25 -15.82 -7.24
N LEU A 125 -10.69 -15.59 -8.47
CA LEU A 125 -9.79 -15.56 -9.62
C LEU A 125 -8.86 -14.35 -9.59
N GLN A 126 -9.35 -13.22 -9.13
CA GLN A 126 -8.50 -12.05 -8.90
C GLN A 126 -7.51 -12.30 -7.76
N ASN A 127 -7.92 -12.97 -6.69
CA ASN A 127 -7.04 -13.32 -5.57
C ASN A 127 -5.88 -14.22 -6.00
N GLN A 128 -6.09 -15.15 -6.92
CA GLN A 128 -4.99 -15.96 -7.49
C GLN A 128 -3.95 -15.09 -8.22
N ARG A 129 -4.42 -14.08 -8.98
CA ARG A 129 -3.54 -13.11 -9.65
C ARG A 129 -2.84 -12.19 -8.66
N ILE A 130 -3.57 -11.69 -7.64
CA ILE A 130 -3.00 -10.87 -6.57
C ILE A 130 -1.90 -11.62 -5.82
N GLN A 131 -2.13 -12.88 -5.45
CA GLN A 131 -1.14 -13.71 -4.77
C GLN A 131 0.13 -13.87 -5.60
N THR A 132 -0.04 -14.18 -6.89
CA THR A 132 1.09 -14.33 -7.82
C THR A 132 1.89 -13.04 -7.92
N LEU A 133 1.22 -11.91 -8.08
CA LEU A 133 1.87 -10.59 -8.15
C LEU A 133 2.54 -10.22 -6.82
N SER A 134 1.86 -10.43 -5.69
CA SER A 134 2.39 -10.13 -4.35
C SER A 134 3.68 -10.91 -4.06
N ASN A 135 3.73 -12.19 -4.40
CA ASN A 135 4.93 -13.02 -4.25
C ASN A 135 6.10 -12.52 -5.11
N ALA A 136 5.81 -12.12 -6.35
CA ALA A 136 6.82 -11.55 -7.24
C ALA A 136 7.31 -10.18 -6.73
N MET A 137 6.39 -9.31 -6.28
CA MET A 137 6.73 -8.03 -5.64
C MET A 137 7.63 -8.20 -4.41
N GLN A 138 7.32 -9.18 -3.55
CA GLN A 138 8.16 -9.50 -2.39
C GLN A 138 9.58 -9.89 -2.79
N SER A 139 9.71 -10.70 -3.85
CA SER A 139 11.01 -11.09 -4.38
C SER A 139 11.81 -9.91 -4.92
N GLU A 140 11.16 -9.02 -5.68
CA GLU A 140 11.80 -7.81 -6.21
C GLU A 140 12.14 -6.80 -5.09
N ALA A 141 11.26 -6.63 -4.10
CA ALA A 141 11.54 -5.77 -2.93
C ALA A 141 12.77 -6.27 -2.15
N LYS A 142 12.89 -7.60 -1.96
CA LYS A 142 14.07 -8.21 -1.33
C LYS A 142 15.35 -7.93 -2.12
N LYS A 143 15.32 -8.02 -3.45
CA LYS A 143 16.48 -7.68 -4.32
C LYS A 143 16.86 -6.21 -4.20
N ALA A 144 15.85 -5.34 -4.05
CA ALA A 144 16.05 -3.90 -3.87
C ALA A 144 16.42 -3.50 -2.42
N GLY A 145 16.47 -4.45 -1.48
CA GLY A 145 16.76 -4.16 -0.07
C GLY A 145 15.63 -3.43 0.66
N LEU A 146 14.39 -3.48 0.14
CA LEU A 146 13.23 -2.84 0.73
C LEU A 146 12.45 -3.81 1.63
N PRO A 147 12.05 -3.39 2.84
CA PRO A 147 11.11 -4.15 3.65
C PRO A 147 9.79 -4.34 2.91
N PHE A 148 9.21 -5.54 2.96
CA PHE A 148 7.93 -5.88 2.36
C PHE A 148 7.02 -6.53 3.40
N ILE A 149 5.75 -6.09 3.46
CA ILE A 149 4.71 -6.68 4.31
C ILE A 149 3.64 -7.27 3.39
N SER A 150 3.44 -8.59 3.44
CA SER A 150 2.36 -9.25 2.71
C SER A 150 1.04 -9.06 3.45
N LEU A 151 0.15 -8.22 2.93
CA LEU A 151 -1.23 -8.17 3.43
C LEU A 151 -2.03 -9.39 2.97
N PHE A 152 -1.78 -9.88 1.75
CA PHE A 152 -2.51 -10.99 1.18
C PHE A 152 -2.48 -12.23 2.09
N ASP A 153 -1.28 -12.67 2.49
CA ASP A 153 -1.10 -13.91 3.25
C ASP A 153 -1.79 -13.86 4.62
N HIS A 154 -1.87 -12.67 5.22
CA HIS A 154 -2.53 -12.48 6.52
C HIS A 154 -4.04 -12.33 6.43
N LEU A 155 -4.55 -11.71 5.36
CA LEU A 155 -5.96 -11.33 5.26
C LEU A 155 -6.82 -12.34 4.48
N ILE A 156 -6.23 -13.17 3.62
CA ILE A 156 -6.97 -14.15 2.83
C ILE A 156 -7.66 -15.24 3.67
N GLN A 157 -7.18 -15.46 4.88
CA GLN A 157 -7.78 -16.41 5.84
C GLN A 157 -8.59 -15.72 6.94
N ASP A 158 -8.69 -14.40 6.92
CA ASP A 158 -9.41 -13.65 7.92
C ASP A 158 -10.88 -13.47 7.53
N SER A 159 -11.73 -14.30 8.14
CA SER A 159 -13.17 -14.32 7.85
C SER A 159 -13.88 -12.98 8.11
N ASN A 160 -13.41 -12.20 9.09
CA ASN A 160 -14.01 -10.89 9.41
C ASN A 160 -13.64 -9.86 8.34
N TYR A 161 -12.38 -9.85 7.88
CA TYR A 161 -11.94 -8.99 6.79
C TYR A 161 -12.68 -9.33 5.50
N LEU A 162 -12.75 -10.62 5.14
CA LEU A 162 -13.45 -11.08 3.94
C LEU A 162 -14.95 -10.77 3.99
N ALA A 163 -15.59 -10.91 5.15
CA ALA A 163 -16.99 -10.54 5.31
C ALA A 163 -17.23 -9.03 5.15
N GLU A 164 -16.32 -8.17 5.63
CA GLU A 164 -16.42 -6.72 5.43
C GLU A 164 -16.33 -6.33 3.95
N ILE A 165 -15.34 -6.86 3.21
CA ILE A 165 -15.21 -6.53 1.78
C ILE A 165 -16.41 -7.02 0.97
N ALA A 166 -16.93 -8.23 1.24
CA ALA A 166 -18.11 -8.77 0.57
C ALA A 166 -19.38 -7.95 0.84
N GLN A 167 -19.54 -7.42 2.05
CA GLN A 167 -20.67 -6.58 2.43
C GLN A 167 -20.55 -5.13 1.96
N ASN A 168 -19.38 -4.70 1.51
CA ASN A 168 -19.15 -3.35 1.00
C ASN A 168 -19.23 -3.33 -0.55
N ASP A 169 -18.11 -3.23 -1.22
CA ASP A 169 -18.03 -3.12 -2.68
C ASP A 169 -17.24 -4.27 -3.33
N GLY A 170 -16.97 -5.31 -2.57
CA GLY A 170 -16.20 -6.48 -3.00
C GLY A 170 -14.68 -6.28 -2.97
N ALA A 171 -14.20 -5.09 -2.66
CA ALA A 171 -12.77 -4.79 -2.61
C ALA A 171 -12.32 -4.15 -1.30
N HIS A 172 -12.98 -3.08 -0.89
CA HIS A 172 -12.53 -2.24 0.22
C HIS A 172 -13.16 -2.68 1.54
N PRO A 173 -12.36 -2.82 2.61
CA PRO A 173 -12.90 -3.04 3.94
C PRO A 173 -13.52 -1.75 4.49
N ARG A 174 -14.18 -1.87 5.64
CA ARG A 174 -14.64 -0.78 6.48
C ARG A 174 -13.62 -0.47 7.57
N SER A 175 -14.01 0.33 8.56
CA SER A 175 -13.10 0.77 9.64
C SER A 175 -12.39 -0.38 10.34
N THR A 176 -13.06 -1.52 10.61
CA THR A 176 -12.45 -2.65 11.32
C THR A 176 -11.36 -3.32 10.50
N GLY A 177 -11.58 -3.50 9.18
CA GLY A 177 -10.55 -4.06 8.30
C GLY A 177 -9.37 -3.12 8.12
N TYR A 178 -9.59 -1.80 8.07
CA TYR A 178 -8.50 -0.83 8.05
C TYR A 178 -7.73 -0.77 9.38
N ASP A 179 -8.39 -0.93 10.54
CA ASP A 179 -7.74 -1.09 11.84
C ASP A 179 -6.84 -2.33 11.84
N LYS A 180 -7.32 -3.44 11.24
CA LYS A 180 -6.55 -4.68 11.12
C LYS A 180 -5.31 -4.51 10.24
N ILE A 181 -5.45 -3.88 9.05
CA ILE A 181 -4.30 -3.59 8.17
C ILE A 181 -3.26 -2.75 8.92
N ALA A 182 -3.69 -1.69 9.62
CA ALA A 182 -2.79 -0.86 10.40
C ALA A 182 -2.01 -1.66 11.46
N ARG A 183 -2.70 -2.55 12.21
CA ARG A 183 -2.04 -3.43 13.19
C ARG A 183 -1.06 -4.41 12.56
N LEU A 184 -1.42 -5.05 11.45
CA LEU A 184 -0.50 -5.94 10.74
C LEU A 184 0.79 -5.22 10.33
N ILE A 185 0.69 -3.95 9.99
CA ILE A 185 1.85 -3.13 9.62
C ILE A 185 2.64 -2.73 10.87
N SER A 186 2.00 -2.22 11.93
CA SER A 186 2.67 -1.81 13.16
C SER A 186 3.36 -2.99 13.86
N ASP A 187 2.71 -4.16 13.92
CA ASP A 187 3.23 -5.35 14.59
C ASP A 187 4.30 -6.10 13.78
N SER A 188 4.51 -5.73 12.52
CA SER A 188 5.44 -6.43 11.60
C SER A 188 6.92 -6.30 11.98
N GLY A 189 7.29 -5.37 12.85
CA GLY A 189 8.66 -4.97 13.13
C GLY A 189 9.38 -4.28 11.97
N LYS A 190 8.64 -3.93 10.90
CA LYS A 190 9.16 -3.22 9.71
C LYS A 190 8.67 -1.77 9.63
N TRP A 191 7.64 -1.45 10.40
CA TRP A 191 7.20 -0.08 10.61
C TRP A 191 8.17 0.63 11.55
N TRP A 192 8.36 1.91 11.39
CA TRP A 192 9.42 2.67 12.05
C TRP A 192 9.13 3.11 13.49
N PHE A 193 7.93 2.84 14.01
CA PHE A 193 7.46 3.30 15.32
C PHE A 193 6.87 2.16 16.13
#